data_4ff662a67c0e06dd855ef5322a55f020
#
_entry.id   4ff662a67c0e06dd855ef5322a55f020
#
_cell.length_a   1.000
_cell.length_b   1.000
_cell.length_c   1.000
_cell.angle_alpha   90.00
_cell.angle_beta   90.00
_cell.angle_gamma   90.00
#
_symmetry.space_group_name_H-M   'P 1'
#
loop_
_entity.id
_entity.type
_entity.pdbx_description
1 polymer ?
#
loop_
_entity_poly.entity_id
_entity_poly.type
_entity_poly.pdbx_seq_one_letter_code
_entity_poly.pdbx_strand_id
1 'polypeptide(L)'
;RVGVRRLKCGLIITGCETQMSSTWHILGAGSLGSLWACRLARAGKAVRLILRDGQRLQAYQQAGGLTLVEQDHARMYAIPAETAEGDGPIHRLLLACKAYDAAPAVARLAPRLAADAEIVLLQNGLGSQDDVADQAPLARCIFASSTEGAFSESDWRVRFAGQGFNWLGDPGNPGVPQWFDDLHDAGIPAQWSVDILTRLWRKLAPVSYTHL
;
A
#
# COMPACT_ATOMS: atom_id res chain seq x y z
N ARG A 1 -66.18 7.99 -25.84
CA ARG A 1 -65.26 8.57 -24.82
C ARG A 1 -64.18 7.49 -24.59
N VAL A 2 -63.00 7.75 -25.14
CA VAL A 2 -61.84 6.85 -25.07
C VAL A 2 -60.97 7.37 -23.92
N GLY A 3 -60.81 6.50 -22.91
CA GLY A 3 -59.96 6.79 -21.74
C GLY A 3 -58.49 6.46 -22.05
N VAL A 4 -57.64 7.51 -22.03
CA VAL A 4 -56.17 7.36 -22.16
C VAL A 4 -55.58 6.97 -20.80
N ARG A 5 -55.08 5.75 -20.68
CA ARG A 5 -54.29 5.32 -19.52
C ARG A 5 -52.86 5.84 -19.70
N ARG A 6 -52.40 6.72 -18.83
CA ARG A 6 -50.99 7.11 -18.67
C ARG A 6 -50.24 5.98 -18.03
N LEU A 7 -49.32 5.35 -18.77
CA LEU A 7 -48.25 4.50 -18.24
C LEU A 7 -47.20 5.40 -17.60
N LYS A 8 -47.05 5.29 -16.28
CA LYS A 8 -45.90 5.86 -15.55
C LYS A 8 -44.70 4.89 -15.79
N CYS A 9 -43.78 5.28 -16.67
CA CYS A 9 -42.50 4.65 -16.81
C CYS A 9 -41.65 5.08 -15.62
N GLY A 10 -41.57 4.22 -14.58
CA GLY A 10 -40.63 4.40 -13.48
C GLY A 10 -39.26 3.90 -13.94
N LEU A 11 -38.39 4.84 -14.29
CA LEU A 11 -36.97 4.54 -14.53
C LEU A 11 -36.35 4.21 -13.18
N ILE A 12 -36.22 2.93 -12.87
CA ILE A 12 -35.37 2.46 -11.77
C ILE A 12 -33.94 2.62 -12.27
N ILE A 13 -33.31 3.72 -11.93
CA ILE A 13 -31.85 3.87 -12.04
C ILE A 13 -31.28 3.01 -10.89
N THR A 14 -31.06 1.74 -11.16
CA THR A 14 -30.16 0.93 -10.35
C THR A 14 -28.78 1.52 -10.57
N GLY A 15 -28.37 2.42 -9.67
CA GLY A 15 -27.00 2.86 -9.55
C GLY A 15 -26.13 1.64 -9.24
N CYS A 16 -25.61 1.02 -10.29
CA CYS A 16 -24.43 0.18 -10.19
C CYS A 16 -23.28 1.17 -9.90
N GLU A 17 -23.10 1.53 -8.62
CA GLU A 17 -21.83 2.07 -8.18
C GLU A 17 -20.81 0.95 -8.44
N THR A 18 -20.23 1.02 -9.62
CA THR A 18 -19.01 0.28 -9.94
C THR A 18 -18.01 0.81 -8.92
N GLN A 19 -17.83 0.07 -7.83
CA GLN A 19 -16.81 0.32 -6.83
C GLN A 19 -15.48 0.28 -7.60
N MET A 20 -15.02 1.45 -8.05
CA MET A 20 -13.73 1.57 -8.73
C MET A 20 -12.69 1.17 -7.70
N SER A 21 -12.22 -0.07 -7.80
CA SER A 21 -11.11 -0.58 -7.00
C SER A 21 -9.96 0.39 -7.17
N SER A 22 -9.72 1.22 -6.16
CA SER A 22 -8.64 2.20 -6.24
C SER A 22 -7.30 1.48 -6.34
N THR A 23 -6.44 1.94 -7.24
CA THR A 23 -5.11 1.38 -7.46
C THR A 23 -4.26 1.49 -6.19
N TRP A 24 -3.59 0.43 -5.79
CA TRP A 24 -2.53 0.44 -4.81
C TRP A 24 -1.28 1.07 -5.39
N HIS A 25 -0.97 2.29 -5.00
CA HIS A 25 0.32 2.89 -5.32
C HIS A 25 1.33 2.48 -4.26
N ILE A 26 2.48 1.98 -4.69
CA ILE A 26 3.52 1.49 -3.77
C ILE A 26 4.78 2.31 -3.97
N LEU A 27 5.08 3.14 -2.98
CA LEU A 27 6.30 3.95 -2.94
C LEU A 27 7.38 3.21 -2.17
N GLY A 28 8.38 2.77 -2.91
CA GLY A 28 9.50 2.00 -2.38
C GLY A 28 9.48 0.53 -2.78
N ALA A 29 10.17 0.20 -3.87
CA ALA A 29 10.38 -1.17 -4.35
C ALA A 29 11.53 -1.88 -3.60
N GLY A 30 11.54 -1.75 -2.27
CA GLY A 30 12.39 -2.53 -1.36
C GLY A 30 11.80 -3.91 -1.08
N SER A 31 12.37 -4.65 -0.13
CA SER A 31 11.96 -6.04 0.13
C SER A 31 10.48 -6.20 0.45
N LEU A 32 9.95 -5.48 1.44
CA LEU A 32 8.54 -5.59 1.82
C LEU A 32 7.61 -4.95 0.80
N GLY A 33 7.98 -3.79 0.24
CA GLY A 33 7.18 -3.14 -0.80
C GLY A 33 7.03 -4.02 -2.04
N SER A 34 8.10 -4.64 -2.50
CA SER A 34 8.07 -5.60 -3.61
C SER A 34 7.27 -6.86 -3.29
N LEU A 35 7.41 -7.41 -2.07
CA LEU A 35 6.62 -8.56 -1.62
C LEU A 35 5.13 -8.29 -1.68
N TRP A 36 4.69 -7.17 -1.09
CA TRP A 36 3.28 -6.78 -1.08
C TRP A 36 2.78 -6.45 -2.49
N ALA A 37 3.57 -5.75 -3.31
CA ALA A 37 3.24 -5.46 -4.70
C ALA A 37 2.94 -6.72 -5.50
N CYS A 38 3.83 -7.72 -5.41
CA CYS A 38 3.66 -8.99 -6.12
C CYS A 38 2.45 -9.78 -5.62
N ARG A 39 2.19 -9.81 -4.31
CA ARG A 39 1.05 -10.52 -3.73
C ARG A 39 -0.29 -9.87 -4.09
N LEU A 40 -0.39 -8.54 -4.00
CA LEU A 40 -1.57 -7.80 -4.43
C LEU A 40 -1.84 -7.98 -5.93
N ALA A 41 -0.81 -7.89 -6.77
CA ALA A 41 -0.93 -8.13 -8.20
C ALA A 41 -1.36 -9.59 -8.50
N ARG A 42 -0.84 -10.57 -7.76
CA ARG A 42 -1.25 -11.99 -7.86
C ARG A 42 -2.74 -12.19 -7.54
N ALA A 43 -3.26 -11.43 -6.59
CA ALA A 43 -4.67 -11.43 -6.22
C ALA A 43 -5.58 -10.64 -7.19
N GLY A 44 -5.02 -10.13 -8.29
CA GLY A 44 -5.78 -9.36 -9.28
C GLY A 44 -6.09 -7.93 -8.87
N LYS A 45 -5.47 -7.40 -7.81
CA LYS A 45 -5.64 -6.01 -7.41
C LYS A 45 -4.84 -5.12 -8.35
N ALA A 46 -5.38 -3.93 -8.67
CA ALA A 46 -4.64 -2.93 -9.43
C ALA A 46 -3.49 -2.39 -8.60
N VAL A 47 -2.26 -2.53 -9.09
CA VAL A 47 -1.03 -2.10 -8.41
C VAL A 47 -0.20 -1.24 -9.34
N ARG A 48 0.43 -0.20 -8.81
CA ARG A 48 1.38 0.66 -9.52
C ARG A 48 2.56 0.98 -8.60
N LEU A 49 3.78 0.80 -9.09
CA LEU A 49 4.98 1.18 -8.36
C LEU A 49 5.30 2.65 -8.59
N ILE A 50 5.70 3.35 -7.53
CA ILE A 50 6.29 4.68 -7.63
C ILE A 50 7.77 4.54 -7.32
N LEU A 51 8.59 4.81 -8.32
CA LEU A 51 10.04 4.70 -8.27
C LEU A 51 10.67 6.08 -8.04
N ARG A 52 11.82 6.08 -7.40
CA ARG A 52 12.50 7.28 -6.92
C ARG A 52 12.82 8.30 -8.01
N ASP A 53 13.21 7.82 -9.19
CA ASP A 53 13.68 8.63 -10.30
C ASP A 53 13.55 7.91 -11.64
N GLY A 54 13.76 8.66 -12.75
CA GLY A 54 13.66 8.14 -14.11
C GLY A 54 14.70 7.07 -14.43
N GLN A 55 15.88 7.10 -13.81
CA GLN A 55 16.91 6.07 -14.01
C GLN A 55 16.44 4.72 -13.45
N ARG A 56 15.86 4.72 -12.25
CA ARG A 56 15.28 3.52 -11.65
C ARG A 56 14.07 3.01 -12.43
N LEU A 57 13.25 3.92 -12.98
CA LEU A 57 12.12 3.55 -13.84
C LEU A 57 12.60 2.88 -15.11
N GLN A 58 13.62 3.42 -15.79
CA GLN A 58 14.20 2.81 -16.97
C GLN A 58 14.80 1.43 -16.68
N ALA A 59 15.56 1.29 -15.60
CA ALA A 59 16.13 0.00 -15.18
C ALA A 59 15.05 -1.04 -14.88
N TYR A 60 13.94 -0.63 -14.22
CA TYR A 60 12.79 -1.48 -13.97
C TYR A 60 12.11 -1.95 -15.28
N GLN A 61 11.90 -1.04 -16.22
CA GLN A 61 11.32 -1.36 -17.52
C GLN A 61 12.18 -2.35 -18.30
N GLN A 62 13.51 -2.20 -18.25
CA GLN A 62 14.46 -3.15 -18.86
C GLN A 62 14.40 -4.53 -18.19
N ALA A 63 14.18 -4.59 -16.90
CA ALA A 63 14.03 -5.84 -16.16
C ALA A 63 12.69 -6.55 -16.44
N GLY A 64 11.68 -5.85 -16.97
CA GLY A 64 10.38 -6.39 -17.34
C GLY A 64 9.42 -6.58 -16.15
N GLY A 65 9.81 -6.29 -14.92
CA GLY A 65 8.94 -6.41 -13.75
C GLY A 65 9.66 -6.78 -12.45
N LEU A 66 8.87 -7.06 -11.40
CA LEU A 66 9.36 -7.61 -10.13
C LEU A 66 9.33 -9.14 -10.17
N THR A 67 10.40 -9.78 -9.70
CA THR A 67 10.43 -11.22 -9.49
C THR A 67 10.28 -11.54 -8.00
N LEU A 68 9.24 -12.29 -7.64
CA LEU A 68 9.06 -12.83 -6.30
C LEU A 68 9.51 -14.30 -6.28
N VAL A 69 10.34 -14.65 -5.28
CA VAL A 69 10.78 -16.02 -5.02
C VAL A 69 10.14 -16.49 -3.72
N GLU A 70 9.27 -17.48 -3.81
CA GLU A 70 8.63 -18.16 -2.67
C GLU A 70 8.88 -19.68 -2.80
N GLN A 71 9.35 -20.34 -1.74
CA GLN A 71 9.60 -21.80 -1.74
C GLN A 71 10.39 -22.28 -2.99
N ASP A 72 11.45 -21.54 -3.36
CA ASP A 72 12.29 -21.79 -4.55
C ASP A 72 11.60 -21.67 -5.92
N HIS A 73 10.36 -21.24 -5.96
CA HIS A 73 9.66 -20.88 -7.18
C HIS A 73 9.78 -19.37 -7.42
N ALA A 74 10.35 -19.01 -8.57
CA ALA A 74 10.45 -17.62 -9.00
C ALA A 74 9.32 -17.28 -9.97
N ARG A 75 8.59 -16.20 -9.70
CA ARG A 75 7.55 -15.69 -10.60
C ARG A 75 7.73 -14.20 -10.82
N MET A 76 7.69 -13.80 -12.08
CA MET A 76 7.76 -12.40 -12.47
C MET A 76 6.35 -11.79 -12.58
N TYR A 77 6.25 -10.52 -12.16
CA TYR A 77 5.04 -9.70 -12.19
C TYR A 77 5.36 -8.40 -12.91
N ALA A 78 4.77 -8.20 -14.08
CA ALA A 78 4.88 -6.98 -14.87
C ALA A 78 3.95 -5.90 -14.30
N ILE A 79 4.32 -5.32 -13.17
CA ILE A 79 3.53 -4.29 -12.48
C ILE A 79 3.82 -2.94 -13.15
N PRO A 80 2.81 -2.12 -13.54
CA PRO A 80 3.04 -0.77 -14.03
C PRO A 80 3.84 0.06 -13.03
N ALA A 81 4.75 0.89 -13.55
CA ALA A 81 5.59 1.75 -12.72
C ALA A 81 5.67 3.16 -13.29
N GLU A 82 5.86 4.12 -12.39
CA GLU A 82 6.02 5.53 -12.70
C GLU A 82 6.98 6.19 -11.70
N THR A 83 7.28 7.48 -11.89
CA THR A 83 7.94 8.32 -10.89
C THR A 83 6.91 9.15 -10.11
N ALA A 84 7.35 9.96 -9.18
CA ALA A 84 6.47 10.86 -8.43
C ALA A 84 5.73 11.87 -9.32
N GLU A 85 6.29 12.17 -10.49
CA GLU A 85 5.76 13.08 -11.50
C GLU A 85 4.73 12.40 -12.44
N GLY A 86 4.30 11.17 -12.14
CA GLY A 86 3.26 10.48 -12.89
C GLY A 86 1.89 11.15 -12.79
N ASP A 87 0.94 10.68 -13.59
CA ASP A 87 -0.38 11.30 -13.72
C ASP A 87 -1.44 10.68 -12.80
N GLY A 88 -2.44 11.51 -12.51
CA GLY A 88 -3.67 11.11 -11.81
C GLY A 88 -3.56 11.11 -10.28
N PRO A 89 -4.72 11.08 -9.61
CA PRO A 89 -4.78 11.13 -8.15
C PRO A 89 -4.39 9.80 -7.51
N ILE A 90 -3.81 9.88 -6.32
CA ILE A 90 -3.45 8.75 -5.47
C ILE A 90 -4.43 8.71 -4.30
N HIS A 91 -5.31 7.71 -4.28
CA HIS A 91 -6.26 7.48 -3.18
C HIS A 91 -5.72 6.48 -2.16
N ARG A 92 -4.81 5.59 -2.57
CA ARG A 92 -4.23 4.57 -1.69
C ARG A 92 -2.74 4.45 -1.94
N LEU A 93 -1.95 4.73 -0.90
CA LEU A 93 -0.50 4.68 -0.95
C LEU A 93 0.05 3.70 0.09
N LEU A 94 0.82 2.72 -0.35
CA LEU A 94 1.68 1.93 0.53
C LEU A 94 3.07 2.56 0.55
N LEU A 95 3.49 3.07 1.69
CA LEU A 95 4.80 3.67 1.89
C LEU A 95 5.75 2.65 2.49
N ALA A 96 6.65 2.12 1.67
CA ALA A 96 7.58 1.04 2.01
C ALA A 96 9.06 1.43 1.83
N CYS A 97 9.35 2.73 1.72
CA CYS A 97 10.71 3.25 1.71
C CYS A 97 11.30 3.30 3.14
N LYS A 98 12.57 3.62 3.26
CA LYS A 98 13.23 3.79 4.57
C LYS A 98 12.65 4.98 5.32
N ALA A 99 12.64 4.91 6.66
CA ALA A 99 12.03 5.94 7.50
C ALA A 99 12.58 7.35 7.22
N TYR A 100 13.89 7.49 7.01
CA TYR A 100 14.53 8.79 6.72
C TYR A 100 14.17 9.36 5.34
N ASP A 101 13.69 8.52 4.41
CA ASP A 101 13.23 8.94 3.07
C ASP A 101 11.72 9.22 3.02
N ALA A 102 10.96 8.82 4.05
CA ALA A 102 9.50 8.76 4.02
C ALA A 102 8.86 10.14 3.83
N ALA A 103 9.13 11.08 4.72
CA ALA A 103 8.54 12.42 4.67
C ALA A 103 8.92 13.18 3.37
N PRO A 104 10.20 13.25 2.94
CA PRO A 104 10.56 13.87 1.66
C PRO A 104 9.88 13.21 0.45
N ALA A 105 9.71 11.89 0.47
CA ALA A 105 9.07 11.17 -0.62
C ALA A 105 7.56 11.46 -0.69
N VAL A 106 6.88 11.54 0.46
CA VAL A 106 5.45 11.92 0.51
C VAL A 106 5.25 13.39 0.14
N ALA A 107 6.13 14.30 0.55
CA ALA A 107 6.07 15.70 0.15
C ALA A 107 6.09 15.87 -1.39
N ARG A 108 6.87 15.07 -2.10
CA ARG A 108 6.86 15.05 -3.58
C ARG A 108 5.55 14.53 -4.18
N LEU A 109 4.86 13.65 -3.48
CA LEU A 109 3.57 13.09 -3.91
C LEU A 109 2.36 13.92 -3.45
N ALA A 110 2.54 14.86 -2.54
CA ALA A 110 1.46 15.66 -1.96
C ALA A 110 0.54 16.30 -3.02
N PRO A 111 1.03 16.84 -4.16
CA PRO A 111 0.15 17.38 -5.19
C PRO A 111 -0.77 16.36 -5.88
N ARG A 112 -0.45 15.06 -5.75
CA ARG A 112 -1.22 13.96 -6.33
C ARG A 112 -2.09 13.22 -5.31
N LEU A 113 -1.87 13.43 -4.02
CA LEU A 113 -2.70 12.80 -3.00
C LEU A 113 -4.11 13.35 -3.06
N ALA A 114 -5.09 12.48 -3.19
CA ALA A 114 -6.49 12.87 -3.08
C ALA A 114 -6.80 13.34 -1.64
N ALA A 115 -7.82 14.18 -1.48
CA ALA A 115 -8.19 14.69 -0.16
C ALA A 115 -8.63 13.59 0.83
N ASP A 116 -9.07 12.45 0.30
CA ASP A 116 -9.46 11.24 1.03
C ASP A 116 -8.41 10.13 0.96
N ALA A 117 -7.17 10.47 0.60
CA ALA A 117 -6.11 9.48 0.45
C ALA A 117 -5.82 8.74 1.76
N GLU A 118 -5.56 7.46 1.65
CA GLU A 118 -5.11 6.61 2.75
C GLU A 118 -3.66 6.17 2.52
N ILE A 119 -2.79 6.42 3.51
CA ILE A 119 -1.36 6.11 3.45
C ILE A 119 -1.05 5.02 4.47
N VAL A 120 -0.69 3.84 4.00
CA VAL A 120 -0.22 2.72 4.84
C VAL A 120 1.28 2.84 5.03
N LEU A 121 1.72 3.00 6.27
CA LEU A 121 3.09 3.27 6.68
C LEU A 121 3.77 1.98 7.13
N LEU A 122 4.58 1.36 6.27
CA LEU A 122 5.29 0.09 6.55
C LEU A 122 6.69 0.29 7.16
N GLN A 123 7.05 1.51 7.55
CA GLN A 123 8.34 1.79 8.17
C GLN A 123 8.46 1.11 9.53
N ASN A 124 9.65 0.56 9.80
CA ASN A 124 10.00 0.11 11.14
C ASN A 124 10.35 1.32 12.02
N GLY A 125 9.98 1.26 13.28
CA GLY A 125 10.28 2.33 14.24
C GLY A 125 9.07 3.23 14.51
N LEU A 126 9.32 4.26 15.29
CA LEU A 126 8.38 5.32 15.67
C LEU A 126 9.00 6.67 15.33
N GLY A 127 8.15 7.67 15.09
CA GLY A 127 8.53 9.05 14.83
C GLY A 127 8.39 9.45 13.36
N SER A 128 8.80 8.63 12.40
CA SER A 128 8.64 8.93 10.97
C SER A 128 7.18 9.05 10.52
N GLN A 129 6.25 8.50 11.29
CA GLN A 129 4.81 8.54 11.00
C GLN A 129 4.25 9.97 11.16
N ASP A 130 4.67 10.67 12.20
CA ASP A 130 4.25 12.06 12.46
C ASP A 130 4.81 12.99 11.37
N ASP A 131 6.09 12.80 11.01
CA ASP A 131 6.74 13.55 9.92
C ASP A 131 5.98 13.36 8.57
N VAL A 132 5.48 12.16 8.31
CA VAL A 132 4.69 11.87 7.10
C VAL A 132 3.31 12.53 7.18
N ALA A 133 2.65 12.46 8.33
CA ALA A 133 1.34 13.10 8.53
C ALA A 133 1.39 14.60 8.31
N ASP A 134 2.48 15.27 8.74
CA ASP A 134 2.71 16.69 8.49
C ASP A 134 2.84 17.05 7.00
N GLN A 135 3.35 16.11 6.18
CA GLN A 135 3.44 16.32 4.73
C GLN A 135 2.13 16.05 3.98
N ALA A 136 1.19 15.35 4.60
CA ALA A 136 -0.09 14.96 4.00
C ALA A 136 -1.25 15.15 4.98
N PRO A 137 -1.54 16.39 5.44
CA PRO A 137 -2.46 16.65 6.55
C PRO A 137 -3.93 16.30 6.25
N LEU A 138 -4.30 16.09 4.99
CA LEU A 138 -5.65 15.67 4.60
C LEU A 138 -5.76 14.15 4.41
N ALA A 139 -4.63 13.44 4.34
CA ALA A 139 -4.63 12.01 4.16
C ALA A 139 -4.80 11.28 5.51
N ARG A 140 -5.44 10.13 5.47
CA ARG A 140 -5.52 9.22 6.60
C ARG A 140 -4.24 8.39 6.70
N CYS A 141 -3.49 8.52 7.79
CA CYS A 141 -2.28 7.76 8.04
C CYS A 141 -2.56 6.48 8.83
N ILE A 142 -2.28 5.32 8.22
CA ILE A 142 -2.48 3.99 8.80
C ILE A 142 -1.11 3.40 9.11
N PHE A 143 -0.84 3.21 10.38
CA PHE A 143 0.44 2.67 10.85
C PHE A 143 0.45 1.15 10.70
N ALA A 144 1.58 0.60 10.32
CA ALA A 144 1.73 -0.84 10.19
C ALA A 144 2.96 -1.36 10.96
N SER A 145 2.79 -2.51 11.59
CA SER A 145 3.87 -3.29 12.21
C SER A 145 3.93 -4.65 11.54
N SER A 146 5.01 -4.94 10.83
CA SER A 146 5.20 -6.20 10.11
C SER A 146 6.31 -7.04 10.74
N THR A 147 6.07 -8.35 10.87
CA THR A 147 7.08 -9.35 11.21
C THR A 147 7.40 -10.27 10.03
N GLU A 148 6.88 -9.97 8.84
CA GLU A 148 7.22 -10.72 7.63
C GLU A 148 8.70 -10.54 7.28
N GLY A 149 9.32 -11.64 6.86
CA GLY A 149 10.70 -11.66 6.38
C GLY A 149 10.74 -11.62 4.85
N ALA A 150 11.44 -10.64 4.31
CA ALA A 150 11.79 -10.58 2.90
C ALA A 150 13.14 -9.90 2.72
N PHE A 151 13.90 -10.30 1.70
CA PHE A 151 15.13 -9.63 1.34
C PHE A 151 15.31 -9.57 -0.19
N SER A 152 16.00 -8.53 -0.66
CA SER A 152 16.34 -8.40 -2.07
C SER A 152 17.55 -9.27 -2.41
N GLU A 153 17.40 -10.21 -3.34
CA GLU A 153 18.51 -11.01 -3.87
C GLU A 153 19.32 -10.18 -4.89
N SER A 154 18.64 -9.36 -5.64
CA SER A 154 19.20 -8.41 -6.59
C SER A 154 18.18 -7.31 -6.85
N ASP A 155 18.49 -6.36 -7.74
CA ASP A 155 17.50 -5.39 -8.21
C ASP A 155 16.29 -6.13 -8.81
N TRP A 156 15.10 -5.69 -8.42
CA TRP A 156 13.80 -6.20 -8.88
C TRP A 156 13.53 -7.69 -8.59
N ARG A 157 14.36 -8.31 -7.74
CA ARG A 157 14.19 -9.69 -7.32
C ARG A 157 14.17 -9.78 -5.80
N VAL A 158 13.02 -10.19 -5.26
CA VAL A 158 12.79 -10.32 -3.82
C VAL A 158 12.52 -11.77 -3.46
N ARG A 159 13.14 -12.23 -2.38
CA ARG A 159 12.86 -13.54 -1.77
C ARG A 159 12.04 -13.36 -0.51
N PHE A 160 10.94 -14.09 -0.43
CA PHE A 160 10.21 -14.27 0.82
C PHE A 160 11.03 -15.18 1.75
N ALA A 161 11.34 -14.69 2.94
CA ALA A 161 12.28 -15.35 3.85
C ALA A 161 11.64 -15.91 5.13
N GLY A 162 10.39 -15.54 5.40
CA GLY A 162 9.74 -16.04 6.60
C GLY A 162 8.31 -15.55 6.75
N GLN A 163 7.45 -16.49 7.12
CA GLN A 163 6.08 -16.21 7.43
C GLN A 163 6.01 -15.32 8.68
N GLY A 164 5.32 -14.21 8.57
CA GLY A 164 5.12 -13.25 9.62
C GLY A 164 3.68 -12.80 9.67
N PHE A 165 3.44 -11.73 10.39
CA PHE A 165 2.12 -11.17 10.57
C PHE A 165 2.18 -9.64 10.52
N ASN A 166 1.10 -9.02 10.08
CA ASN A 166 0.99 -7.59 9.94
C ASN A 166 -0.13 -7.05 10.82
N TRP A 167 0.16 -6.07 11.64
CA TRP A 167 -0.85 -5.30 12.37
C TRP A 167 -0.94 -3.92 11.76
N LEU A 168 -2.15 -3.51 11.41
CA LEU A 168 -2.42 -2.19 10.89
C LEU A 168 -3.41 -1.48 11.81
N GLY A 169 -3.30 -0.17 11.92
CA GLY A 169 -4.23 0.61 12.72
C GLY A 169 -4.02 2.10 12.54
N ASP A 170 -5.02 2.85 12.92
CA ASP A 170 -5.00 4.30 12.88
C ASP A 170 -5.29 4.81 14.30
N PRO A 171 -4.32 5.51 14.94
CA PRO A 171 -4.51 6.04 16.29
C PRO A 171 -5.65 7.07 16.39
N GLY A 172 -5.97 7.76 15.30
CA GLY A 172 -7.03 8.78 15.23
C GLY A 172 -8.40 8.25 14.81
N ASN A 173 -8.44 7.05 14.19
CA ASN A 173 -9.69 6.50 13.66
C ASN A 173 -9.70 4.96 13.74
N PRO A 174 -10.48 4.36 14.66
CA PRO A 174 -10.53 2.91 14.82
C PRO A 174 -11.24 2.15 13.70
N GLY A 175 -11.90 2.88 12.77
CA GLY A 175 -12.64 2.27 11.66
C GLY A 175 -11.72 1.51 10.70
N VAL A 176 -12.10 0.27 10.39
CA VAL A 176 -11.38 -0.57 9.42
C VAL A 176 -11.65 -0.07 8.01
N PRO A 177 -10.63 0.21 7.18
CA PRO A 177 -10.83 0.60 5.79
C PRO A 177 -11.47 -0.53 4.97
N GLN A 178 -12.29 -0.18 3.98
CA GLN A 178 -12.95 -1.17 3.11
C GLN A 178 -11.95 -2.05 2.34
N TRP A 179 -10.79 -1.52 1.98
CA TRP A 179 -9.75 -2.25 1.27
C TRP A 179 -8.96 -3.24 2.14
N PHE A 180 -9.23 -3.29 3.44
CA PHE A 180 -8.46 -4.17 4.33
C PHE A 180 -8.54 -5.63 3.90
N ASP A 181 -9.68 -6.04 3.33
CA ASP A 181 -9.87 -7.38 2.78
C ASP A 181 -8.96 -7.68 1.57
N ASP A 182 -8.48 -6.66 0.85
CA ASP A 182 -7.49 -6.83 -0.22
C ASP A 182 -6.22 -7.53 0.28
N LEU A 183 -5.82 -7.31 1.53
CA LEU A 183 -4.66 -7.95 2.14
C LEU A 183 -4.89 -9.44 2.33
N HIS A 184 -6.07 -9.82 2.81
CA HIS A 184 -6.45 -11.22 2.99
C HIS A 184 -6.51 -11.93 1.65
N ASP A 185 -7.15 -11.33 0.65
CA ASP A 185 -7.22 -11.85 -0.72
C ASP A 185 -5.82 -12.05 -1.32
N ALA A 186 -4.89 -11.15 -1.00
CA ALA A 186 -3.50 -11.21 -1.45
C ALA A 186 -2.64 -12.24 -0.68
N GLY A 187 -3.19 -12.90 0.34
CA GLY A 187 -2.45 -13.80 1.22
C GLY A 187 -1.42 -13.06 2.08
N ILE A 188 -1.71 -11.81 2.44
CA ILE A 188 -0.94 -11.00 3.39
C ILE A 188 -1.61 -11.13 4.75
N PRO A 189 -1.06 -11.91 5.70
CA PRO A 189 -1.67 -12.09 7.02
C PRO A 189 -1.72 -10.75 7.75
N ALA A 190 -2.92 -10.25 8.02
CA ALA A 190 -3.10 -8.94 8.62
C ALA A 190 -4.24 -8.92 9.64
N GLN A 191 -4.12 -8.04 10.65
CA GLN A 191 -5.16 -7.76 11.62
C GLN A 191 -5.22 -6.26 11.88
N TRP A 192 -6.44 -5.73 11.95
CA TRP A 192 -6.65 -4.37 12.41
C TRP A 192 -6.47 -4.27 13.92
N SER A 193 -5.71 -3.29 14.38
CA SER A 193 -5.41 -3.05 15.79
C SER A 193 -5.83 -1.65 16.18
N VAL A 194 -6.76 -1.55 17.11
CA VAL A 194 -7.16 -0.26 17.71
C VAL A 194 -6.04 0.35 18.57
N ASP A 195 -5.08 -0.46 18.98
CA ASP A 195 -3.92 -0.05 19.78
C ASP A 195 -2.61 -0.35 19.03
N ILE A 196 -2.49 0.21 17.84
CA ILE A 196 -1.31 0.00 16.98
C ILE A 196 -0.03 0.58 17.60
N LEU A 197 -0.12 1.67 18.36
CA LEU A 197 1.04 2.29 19.00
C LEU A 197 1.69 1.35 20.00
N THR A 198 0.92 0.68 20.85
CA THR A 198 1.45 -0.33 21.78
C THR A 198 2.11 -1.49 21.03
N ARG A 199 1.57 -1.90 19.88
CA ARG A 199 2.18 -2.93 19.04
C ARG A 199 3.55 -2.50 18.51
N LEU A 200 3.66 -1.27 18.01
CA LEU A 200 4.93 -0.70 17.54
C LEU A 200 5.96 -0.61 18.67
N TRP A 201 5.56 -0.10 19.84
CA TRP A 201 6.42 -0.05 21.03
C TRP A 201 6.92 -1.43 21.46
N ARG A 202 6.03 -2.42 21.56
CA ARG A 202 6.41 -3.80 21.92
C ARG A 202 7.39 -4.44 20.95
N LYS A 203 7.32 -4.09 19.66
CA LYS A 203 8.28 -4.56 18.66
C LYS A 203 9.67 -3.95 18.85
N LEU A 204 9.76 -2.69 19.33
CA LEU A 204 11.02 -2.01 19.56
C LEU A 204 11.71 -2.41 20.86
N ALA A 205 10.93 -2.74 21.91
CA ALA A 205 11.44 -3.05 23.24
C ALA A 205 12.51 -4.17 23.27
N PRO A 206 12.37 -5.32 22.57
CA PRO A 206 13.39 -6.35 22.55
C PRO A 206 14.71 -5.92 21.91
N VAL A 207 14.68 -5.02 20.94
CA VAL A 207 15.88 -4.54 20.23
C VAL A 207 16.75 -3.68 21.14
N SER A 208 16.13 -2.96 22.09
CA SER A 208 16.84 -2.07 23.02
C SER A 208 17.61 -2.83 24.10
N TYR A 209 17.23 -4.07 24.43
CA TYR A 209 17.88 -4.89 25.46
C TYR A 209 19.08 -5.72 24.94
N THR A 210 19.23 -5.85 23.64
CA THR A 210 20.33 -6.63 23.04
C THR A 210 21.58 -5.81 22.75
N HIS A 211 21.58 -4.49 23.02
CA HIS A 211 22.69 -3.57 22.79
C HIS A 211 23.23 -2.91 24.07
N LEU A 212 22.88 -3.44 25.25
CA LEU A 212 23.51 -3.16 26.54
C LEU A 212 24.26 -4.40 27.03
#